data_ce0fb8988016520348e12568c81548c1
#
_entry.id   ce0fb8988016520348e12568c81548c1
#
_cell.length_a   1.000
_cell.length_b   1.000
_cell.length_c   1.000
_cell.angle_alpha   90.00
_cell.angle_beta   90.00
_cell.angle_gamma   90.00
#
_symmetry.space_group_name_H-M   'P 1'
#
loop_
_entity.id
_entity.type
_entity.pdbx_description
1 polymer ?
#
loop_
_entity_poly.entity_id
_entity_poly.type
_entity_poly.pdbx_seq_one_letter_code
_entity_poly.pdbx_strand_id
1 'polypeptide(L)'
;RLPGVEYVRADLGAAMPAALLDGVETILHLAAETAGNQADHERNTIEATRNLLDAMTASGVRRLVNVGSVAVLKPSRFGRPLREDSPVDYDNLKRGPYVWAKAAAERLAADRARDGRIDLRTVRLGPLVDFDAYAAPGRLGREVARLFVAMGQPWSRLAICGVGTAAAALLHYTEHFDATPPLVNLVESPALARRDLVTRLRRARPDLKVLWLPFPILRLLSLMMTALQKLLRPSKPALNLYSAFKSEP
;
A
#
# COMPACT_ATOMS: atom_id res chain seq x y z
N ARG A 1 -26.13 4.19 0.32
CA ARG A 1 -25.91 2.77 0.65
C ARG A 1 -26.27 1.95 -0.60
N LEU A 2 -25.50 0.89 -0.86
CA LEU A 2 -25.75 0.01 -1.99
C LEU A 2 -26.87 -1.00 -1.64
N PRO A 3 -27.77 -1.33 -2.57
CA PRO A 3 -28.77 -2.38 -2.37
C PRO A 3 -28.08 -3.74 -2.11
N GLY A 4 -28.65 -4.55 -1.22
CA GLY A 4 -28.12 -5.87 -0.89
C GLY A 4 -26.83 -5.87 -0.04
N VAL A 5 -26.39 -4.70 0.43
CA VAL A 5 -25.21 -4.58 1.31
C VAL A 5 -25.65 -4.21 2.72
N GLU A 6 -25.33 -5.05 3.69
CA GLU A 6 -25.46 -4.75 5.11
C GLU A 6 -24.22 -3.96 5.59
N TYR A 7 -24.45 -2.90 6.35
CA TYR A 7 -23.42 -2.01 6.87
C TYR A 7 -23.34 -2.12 8.38
N VAL A 8 -22.29 -2.72 8.89
CA VAL A 8 -22.03 -2.85 10.33
C VAL A 8 -20.87 -1.94 10.73
N ARG A 9 -21.08 -1.14 11.76
CA ARG A 9 -20.02 -0.31 12.35
C ARG A 9 -19.28 -1.09 13.43
N ALA A 10 -18.00 -1.35 13.24
CA ALA A 10 -17.13 -2.01 14.20
C ALA A 10 -15.76 -1.33 14.26
N ASP A 11 -15.12 -1.35 15.44
CA ASP A 11 -13.73 -0.94 15.63
C ASP A 11 -12.83 -2.18 15.60
N LEU A 12 -12.13 -2.41 14.50
CA LEU A 12 -11.22 -3.54 14.37
C LEU A 12 -9.99 -3.43 15.27
N GLY A 13 -9.64 -2.24 15.77
CA GLY A 13 -8.59 -2.05 16.77
C GLY A 13 -8.97 -2.54 18.17
N ALA A 14 -10.22 -3.00 18.35
CA ALA A 14 -10.72 -3.66 19.55
C ALA A 14 -11.10 -5.11 19.23
N ALA A 15 -11.32 -5.93 20.28
CA ALA A 15 -11.75 -7.31 20.09
C ALA A 15 -13.07 -7.37 19.29
N MET A 16 -13.07 -8.14 18.23
CA MET A 16 -14.21 -8.28 17.33
C MET A 16 -15.06 -9.50 17.74
N PRO A 17 -16.37 -9.31 17.97
CA PRO A 17 -17.25 -10.45 18.26
C PRO A 17 -17.33 -11.40 17.07
N ALA A 18 -17.16 -12.71 17.33
CA ALA A 18 -17.23 -13.74 16.29
C ALA A 18 -18.60 -13.78 15.59
N ALA A 19 -19.68 -13.45 16.30
CA ALA A 19 -21.03 -13.38 15.77
C ALA A 19 -21.20 -12.38 14.59
N LEU A 20 -20.30 -11.41 14.43
CA LEU A 20 -20.31 -10.55 13.25
C LEU A 20 -19.92 -11.28 11.96
N LEU A 21 -19.39 -12.50 12.09
CA LEU A 21 -19.00 -13.35 10.97
C LEU A 21 -19.97 -14.52 10.72
N ASP A 22 -21.13 -14.54 11.40
CA ASP A 22 -22.13 -15.59 11.22
C ASP A 22 -22.65 -15.59 9.77
N GLY A 23 -22.58 -16.74 9.11
CA GLY A 23 -22.99 -16.90 7.71
C GLY A 23 -22.00 -16.33 6.67
N VAL A 24 -20.84 -15.86 7.09
CA VAL A 24 -19.79 -15.35 6.19
C VAL A 24 -18.95 -16.51 5.65
N GLU A 25 -18.81 -16.62 4.34
CA GLU A 25 -17.98 -17.64 3.69
C GLU A 25 -16.55 -17.17 3.45
N THR A 26 -16.41 -15.92 2.97
CA THR A 26 -15.12 -15.33 2.58
C THR A 26 -15.02 -13.91 3.11
N ILE A 27 -13.88 -13.57 3.68
CA ILE A 27 -13.56 -12.23 4.16
C ILE A 27 -12.60 -11.56 3.20
N LEU A 28 -12.93 -10.34 2.77
CA LEU A 28 -12.04 -9.44 2.06
C LEU A 28 -11.53 -8.36 3.03
N HIS A 29 -10.26 -8.48 3.44
CA HIS A 29 -9.66 -7.57 4.42
C HIS A 29 -8.91 -6.41 3.76
N LEU A 30 -9.59 -5.25 3.64
CA LEU A 30 -9.02 -4.01 3.10
C LEU A 30 -8.58 -3.03 4.20
N ALA A 31 -9.08 -3.21 5.43
CA ALA A 31 -8.84 -2.26 6.51
C ALA A 31 -7.35 -2.14 6.83
N ALA A 32 -6.84 -0.93 6.77
CA ALA A 32 -5.48 -0.57 7.17
C ALA A 32 -5.36 0.93 7.36
N GLU A 33 -4.47 1.35 8.26
CA GLU A 33 -4.08 2.76 8.37
C GLU A 33 -3.24 3.16 7.16
N THR A 34 -3.54 4.32 6.58
CA THR A 34 -2.80 4.85 5.42
C THR A 34 -2.03 6.13 5.73
N ALA A 35 -2.37 6.78 6.85
CA ALA A 35 -1.75 8.00 7.33
C ALA A 35 -1.64 7.92 8.87
N GLY A 36 -0.82 8.76 9.48
CA GLY A 36 -0.70 8.74 10.93
C GLY A 36 0.68 8.31 11.43
N ASN A 37 0.81 8.21 12.73
CA ASN A 37 2.05 7.82 13.40
C ASN A 37 2.15 6.29 13.55
N GLN A 38 3.23 5.81 14.16
CA GLN A 38 3.46 4.38 14.34
C GLN A 38 2.38 3.71 15.19
N ALA A 39 1.90 4.35 16.26
CA ALA A 39 0.87 3.79 17.13
C ALA A 39 -0.48 3.64 16.40
N ASP A 40 -0.82 4.61 15.53
CA ASP A 40 -2.02 4.52 14.70
C ASP A 40 -1.95 3.32 13.75
N HIS A 41 -0.79 3.10 13.11
CA HIS A 41 -0.57 1.95 12.24
C HIS A 41 -0.56 0.62 13.01
N GLU A 42 0.01 0.59 14.20
CA GLU A 42 -0.01 -0.60 15.06
C GLU A 42 -1.43 -0.99 15.41
N ARG A 43 -2.25 -0.04 15.91
CA ARG A 43 -3.63 -0.29 16.31
C ARG A 43 -4.53 -0.61 15.10
N ASN A 44 -4.52 0.25 14.08
CA ASN A 44 -5.50 0.21 12.99
C ASN A 44 -5.11 -0.73 11.84
N THR A 45 -3.92 -1.34 11.89
CA THR A 45 -3.48 -2.32 10.88
C THR A 45 -3.08 -3.63 11.54
N ILE A 46 -2.12 -3.63 12.48
CA ILE A 46 -1.58 -4.87 13.04
C ILE A 46 -2.59 -5.50 14.00
N GLU A 47 -3.04 -4.75 15.02
CA GLU A 47 -4.01 -5.25 15.99
C GLU A 47 -5.38 -5.51 15.33
N ALA A 48 -5.80 -4.65 14.41
CA ALA A 48 -7.01 -4.85 13.62
C ALA A 48 -6.98 -6.17 12.84
N THR A 49 -5.84 -6.50 12.22
CA THR A 49 -5.66 -7.80 11.53
C THR A 49 -5.67 -8.96 12.53
N ARG A 50 -5.01 -8.83 13.67
CA ARG A 50 -5.00 -9.86 14.73
C ARG A 50 -6.41 -10.14 15.23
N ASN A 51 -7.17 -9.11 15.58
CA ASN A 51 -8.53 -9.24 16.08
C ASN A 51 -9.46 -9.90 15.05
N LEU A 52 -9.31 -9.56 13.77
CA LEU A 52 -10.05 -10.21 12.69
C LEU A 52 -9.71 -11.71 12.61
N LEU A 53 -8.43 -12.08 12.63
CA LEU A 53 -7.97 -13.46 12.55
C LEU A 53 -8.42 -14.30 13.78
N ASP A 54 -8.48 -13.67 14.95
CA ASP A 54 -9.02 -14.31 16.18
C ASP A 54 -10.52 -14.54 16.06
N ALA A 55 -11.29 -13.56 15.58
CA ALA A 55 -12.72 -13.70 15.30
C ALA A 55 -13.00 -14.77 14.23
N MET A 56 -12.21 -14.83 13.15
CA MET A 56 -12.29 -15.91 12.15
C MET A 56 -12.09 -17.29 12.78
N THR A 57 -11.08 -17.41 13.65
CA THR A 57 -10.82 -18.69 14.35
C THR A 57 -11.99 -19.09 15.25
N ALA A 58 -12.59 -18.11 15.93
CA ALA A 58 -13.71 -18.35 16.85
C ALA A 58 -15.04 -18.66 16.12
N SER A 59 -15.28 -18.06 14.94
CA SER A 59 -16.49 -18.30 14.12
C SER A 59 -16.39 -19.49 13.19
N GLY A 60 -15.17 -20.04 12.94
CA GLY A 60 -14.94 -21.10 11.98
C GLY A 60 -14.86 -20.63 10.51
N VAL A 61 -14.90 -19.34 10.24
CA VAL A 61 -14.68 -18.78 8.90
C VAL A 61 -13.22 -18.96 8.49
N ARG A 62 -12.96 -19.57 7.34
CA ARG A 62 -11.62 -19.96 6.94
C ARG A 62 -11.04 -19.11 5.81
N ARG A 63 -11.86 -18.65 4.86
CA ARG A 63 -11.40 -17.99 3.64
C ARG A 63 -11.09 -16.51 3.87
N LEU A 64 -9.83 -16.11 3.64
CA LEU A 64 -9.35 -14.75 3.77
C LEU A 64 -8.67 -14.27 2.49
N VAL A 65 -9.21 -13.24 1.86
CA VAL A 65 -8.53 -12.43 0.86
C VAL A 65 -7.90 -11.24 1.57
N ASN A 66 -6.58 -11.30 1.78
CA ASN A 66 -5.81 -10.24 2.43
C ASN A 66 -5.29 -9.24 1.40
N VAL A 67 -5.65 -7.98 1.54
CA VAL A 67 -5.16 -6.91 0.65
C VAL A 67 -3.83 -6.38 1.17
N GLY A 68 -2.75 -6.82 0.53
CA GLY A 68 -1.38 -6.41 0.79
C GLY A 68 -0.97 -5.16 0.00
N SER A 69 0.33 -4.89 -0.03
CA SER A 69 0.93 -3.84 -0.84
C SER A 69 2.28 -4.27 -1.39
N VAL A 70 2.58 -3.98 -2.65
CA VAL A 70 3.93 -4.20 -3.21
C VAL A 70 5.01 -3.42 -2.46
N ALA A 71 4.62 -2.41 -1.69
CA ALA A 71 5.54 -1.64 -0.87
C ALA A 71 6.24 -2.46 0.22
N VAL A 72 5.71 -3.64 0.61
CA VAL A 72 6.32 -4.52 1.60
C VAL A 72 7.57 -5.24 1.07
N LEU A 73 7.72 -5.34 -0.26
CA LEU A 73 8.84 -6.02 -0.87
C LEU A 73 10.15 -5.26 -0.66
N LYS A 74 11.25 -5.99 -0.43
CA LYS A 74 12.59 -5.38 -0.35
C LYS A 74 12.95 -4.77 -1.70
N PRO A 75 13.46 -3.53 -1.72
CA PRO A 75 13.92 -2.92 -2.97
C PRO A 75 15.01 -3.77 -3.64
N SER A 76 14.89 -3.96 -4.94
CA SER A 76 15.90 -4.66 -5.72
C SER A 76 17.21 -3.85 -5.76
N ARG A 77 18.36 -4.49 -5.46
CA ARG A 77 19.67 -3.84 -5.49
C ARG A 77 20.18 -3.54 -6.90
N PHE A 78 19.70 -4.26 -7.90
CA PHE A 78 20.24 -4.23 -9.27
C PHE A 78 19.15 -3.98 -10.33
N GLY A 79 18.05 -3.32 -9.96
CA GLY A 79 16.95 -3.05 -10.89
C GLY A 79 16.25 -4.32 -11.41
N ARG A 80 16.40 -5.46 -10.73
CA ARG A 80 15.66 -6.67 -11.08
C ARG A 80 14.19 -6.48 -10.79
N PRO A 81 13.29 -6.94 -11.67
CA PRO A 81 11.86 -6.90 -11.40
C PRO A 81 11.52 -7.60 -10.08
N LEU A 82 10.64 -6.99 -9.30
CA LEU A 82 10.08 -7.62 -8.11
C LEU A 82 8.96 -8.57 -8.53
N ARG A 83 8.98 -9.74 -7.92
CA ARG A 83 8.02 -10.82 -8.15
C ARG A 83 7.36 -11.21 -6.84
N GLU A 84 6.41 -12.13 -6.91
CA GLU A 84 5.67 -12.63 -5.75
C GLU A 84 6.60 -13.30 -4.72
N ASP A 85 7.63 -14.00 -5.18
CA ASP A 85 8.65 -14.66 -4.37
C ASP A 85 9.77 -13.74 -3.86
N SER A 86 9.72 -12.44 -4.23
CA SER A 86 10.70 -11.47 -3.75
C SER A 86 10.59 -11.29 -2.23
N PRO A 87 11.74 -11.14 -1.54
CA PRO A 87 11.75 -11.04 -0.08
C PRO A 87 10.91 -9.87 0.44
N VAL A 88 10.13 -10.12 1.49
CA VAL A 88 9.40 -9.09 2.24
C VAL A 88 10.31 -8.48 3.31
N ASP A 89 10.16 -7.18 3.54
CA ASP A 89 10.94 -6.40 4.52
C ASP A 89 10.13 -6.25 5.81
N TYR A 90 10.08 -7.31 6.61
CA TYR A 90 9.22 -7.39 7.79
C TYR A 90 9.56 -6.41 8.92
N ASP A 91 10.84 -6.07 9.09
CA ASP A 91 11.32 -5.41 10.32
C ASP A 91 11.84 -3.98 10.06
N ASN A 92 11.52 -3.38 8.92
CA ASN A 92 12.13 -2.12 8.52
C ASN A 92 11.24 -0.89 8.75
N LEU A 93 11.13 -0.45 10.00
CA LEU A 93 10.52 0.85 10.35
C LEU A 93 11.17 2.05 9.65
N LYS A 94 12.41 1.92 9.17
CA LYS A 94 13.10 3.01 8.42
C LYS A 94 12.41 3.33 7.08
N ARG A 95 11.57 2.42 6.58
CA ARG A 95 10.74 2.63 5.38
C ARG A 95 9.40 3.29 5.68
N GLY A 96 9.14 3.57 6.94
CA GLY A 96 7.94 4.21 7.44
C GLY A 96 6.94 3.24 8.06
N PRO A 97 6.05 3.76 8.91
CA PRO A 97 5.12 2.94 9.70
C PRO A 97 4.11 2.17 8.84
N TYR A 98 3.69 2.72 7.70
CA TYR A 98 2.80 2.04 6.76
C TYR A 98 3.41 0.73 6.23
N VAL A 99 4.65 0.77 5.73
CA VAL A 99 5.32 -0.43 5.16
C VAL A 99 5.52 -1.48 6.23
N TRP A 100 5.99 -1.06 7.42
CA TRP A 100 6.16 -1.93 8.57
C TRP A 100 4.85 -2.62 8.97
N ALA A 101 3.76 -1.86 9.13
CA ALA A 101 2.49 -2.41 9.57
C ALA A 101 1.85 -3.34 8.53
N LYS A 102 1.91 -3.00 7.24
CA LYS A 102 1.41 -3.88 6.15
C LYS A 102 2.20 -5.17 6.07
N ALA A 103 3.53 -5.14 6.25
CA ALA A 103 4.36 -6.34 6.27
C ALA A 103 4.05 -7.21 7.50
N ALA A 104 3.87 -6.60 8.69
CA ALA A 104 3.50 -7.32 9.90
C ALA A 104 2.12 -7.97 9.79
N ALA A 105 1.12 -7.26 9.26
CA ALA A 105 -0.23 -7.78 9.03
C ALA A 105 -0.22 -8.96 8.04
N GLU A 106 0.54 -8.85 6.94
CA GLU A 106 0.71 -9.95 5.98
C GLU A 106 1.34 -11.18 6.63
N ARG A 107 2.35 -10.99 7.49
CA ARG A 107 2.98 -12.08 8.26
C ARG A 107 1.99 -12.76 9.20
N LEU A 108 1.18 -12.00 9.95
CA LEU A 108 0.15 -12.55 10.83
C LEU A 108 -0.82 -13.47 10.08
N ALA A 109 -1.32 -13.01 8.92
CA ALA A 109 -2.21 -13.83 8.09
C ALA A 109 -1.51 -15.09 7.55
N ALA A 110 -0.25 -14.96 7.08
CA ALA A 110 0.53 -16.09 6.59
C ALA A 110 0.84 -17.12 7.69
N ASP A 111 1.12 -16.68 8.92
CA ASP A 111 1.35 -17.58 10.05
C ASP A 111 0.07 -18.36 10.40
N ARG A 112 -1.10 -17.70 10.42
CA ARG A 112 -2.39 -18.38 10.63
C ARG A 112 -2.73 -19.40 9.54
N ALA A 113 -2.38 -19.09 8.29
CA ALA A 113 -2.56 -20.02 7.16
C ALA A 113 -1.62 -21.23 7.28
N ARG A 114 -0.36 -21.02 7.68
CA ARG A 114 0.61 -22.11 7.91
C ARG A 114 0.16 -23.06 9.03
N ASP A 115 -0.48 -22.53 10.07
CA ASP A 115 -1.07 -23.31 11.16
C ASP A 115 -2.36 -24.05 10.74
N GLY A 116 -2.77 -23.93 9.48
CA GLY A 116 -3.99 -24.58 8.96
C GLY A 116 -5.30 -24.00 9.49
N ARG A 117 -5.26 -22.83 10.11
CA ARG A 117 -6.46 -22.17 10.71
C ARG A 117 -7.29 -21.40 9.70
N ILE A 118 -6.66 -20.90 8.64
CA ILE A 118 -7.32 -20.19 7.56
C ILE A 118 -6.78 -20.62 6.20
N ASP A 119 -7.57 -20.38 5.17
CA ASP A 119 -7.20 -20.49 3.77
C ASP A 119 -6.96 -19.07 3.25
N LEU A 120 -5.73 -18.76 2.83
CA LEU A 120 -5.29 -17.41 2.54
C LEU A 120 -5.08 -17.15 1.05
N ARG A 121 -5.57 -16.00 0.58
CA ARG A 121 -5.15 -15.37 -0.68
C ARG A 121 -4.62 -13.98 -0.36
N THR A 122 -3.44 -13.63 -0.87
CA THR A 122 -2.87 -12.29 -0.67
C THR A 122 -2.75 -11.58 -2.01
N VAL A 123 -3.38 -10.41 -2.11
CA VAL A 123 -3.31 -9.53 -3.27
C VAL A 123 -2.54 -8.27 -2.87
N ARG A 124 -1.27 -8.17 -3.27
CA ARG A 124 -0.42 -6.99 -3.03
C ARG A 124 -0.68 -5.96 -4.10
N LEU A 125 -1.38 -4.89 -3.76
CA LEU A 125 -1.68 -3.80 -4.69
C LEU A 125 -0.47 -2.89 -4.91
N GLY A 126 -0.27 -2.45 -6.15
CA GLY A 126 0.52 -1.26 -6.46
C GLY A 126 -0.12 0.01 -5.89
N PRO A 127 0.56 1.17 -5.91
CA PRO A 127 -0.05 2.46 -5.58
C PRO A 127 -1.32 2.65 -6.40
N LEU A 128 -2.45 2.84 -5.70
CA LEU A 128 -3.75 3.00 -6.34
C LEU A 128 -3.85 4.33 -7.08
N VAL A 129 -4.42 4.29 -8.27
CA VAL A 129 -4.71 5.46 -9.11
C VAL A 129 -6.14 5.33 -9.62
N ASP A 130 -6.94 6.34 -9.33
CA ASP A 130 -8.23 6.51 -10.00
C ASP A 130 -7.98 7.23 -11.33
N PHE A 131 -8.27 6.57 -12.44
CA PHE A 131 -8.07 7.16 -13.77
C PHE A 131 -9.25 8.03 -14.21
N ASP A 132 -10.42 7.93 -13.57
CA ASP A 132 -11.60 8.73 -13.84
C ASP A 132 -11.57 10.06 -13.06
N ALA A 133 -11.22 9.98 -11.77
CA ALA A 133 -10.99 11.14 -10.92
C ALA A 133 -9.48 11.29 -10.62
N TYR A 134 -8.69 11.57 -11.66
CA TYR A 134 -7.23 11.41 -11.61
C TYR A 134 -6.58 12.30 -10.56
N ALA A 135 -6.13 11.65 -9.49
CA ALA A 135 -5.19 12.19 -8.51
C ALA A 135 -3.82 11.52 -8.70
N ALA A 136 -2.77 12.33 -8.81
CA ALA A 136 -1.43 11.78 -9.01
C ALA A 136 -0.99 10.96 -7.80
N PRO A 137 -0.47 9.73 -7.98
CA PRO A 137 0.04 8.95 -6.87
C PRO A 137 1.25 9.65 -6.24
N GLY A 138 1.38 9.58 -4.92
CA GLY A 138 2.43 10.31 -4.17
C GLY A 138 3.85 9.99 -4.62
N ARG A 139 4.07 8.81 -5.23
CA ARG A 139 5.38 8.43 -5.82
C ARG A 139 5.66 9.09 -7.18
N LEU A 140 4.66 9.63 -7.85
CA LEU A 140 4.83 10.40 -9.07
C LEU A 140 5.33 11.81 -8.77
N GLY A 141 4.87 12.42 -7.70
CA GLY A 141 5.20 13.77 -7.32
C GLY A 141 4.30 14.32 -6.22
N ARG A 142 4.46 15.61 -5.95
CA ARG A 142 3.61 16.34 -5.00
C ARG A 142 3.20 17.68 -5.58
N GLU A 143 1.97 18.07 -5.29
CA GLU A 143 1.46 19.39 -5.58
C GLU A 143 1.84 20.37 -4.45
N VAL A 144 2.40 21.51 -4.82
CA VAL A 144 2.71 22.63 -3.93
C VAL A 144 2.12 23.87 -4.58
N ALA A 145 1.04 24.38 -4.06
CA ALA A 145 0.23 25.44 -4.68
C ALA A 145 -0.24 25.03 -6.10
N ARG A 146 0.17 25.75 -7.15
CA ARG A 146 -0.14 25.43 -8.56
C ARG A 146 1.03 24.79 -9.30
N LEU A 147 1.99 24.23 -8.56
CA LEU A 147 3.17 23.57 -9.11
C LEU A 147 3.13 22.10 -8.72
N PHE A 148 3.10 21.22 -9.70
CA PHE A 148 3.31 19.79 -9.48
C PHE A 148 4.79 19.46 -9.66
N VAL A 149 5.46 19.11 -8.57
CA VAL A 149 6.85 18.66 -8.58
C VAL A 149 6.86 17.17 -8.88
N ALA A 150 7.07 16.83 -10.15
CA ALA A 150 7.21 15.45 -10.59
C ALA A 150 8.59 14.91 -10.25
N MET A 151 8.64 13.72 -9.65
CA MET A 151 9.88 13.13 -9.15
C MET A 151 10.37 12.00 -10.05
N GLY A 152 11.69 11.89 -10.17
CA GLY A 152 12.34 10.86 -10.95
C GLY A 152 12.54 11.23 -12.42
N GLN A 153 12.86 10.22 -13.23
CA GLN A 153 13.11 10.42 -14.67
C GLN A 153 11.79 10.26 -15.43
N PRO A 154 11.49 11.12 -16.42
CA PRO A 154 10.24 11.06 -17.19
C PRO A 154 9.97 9.70 -17.85
N TRP A 155 11.02 9.00 -18.26
CA TRP A 155 10.96 7.70 -18.94
C TRP A 155 10.93 6.51 -17.98
N SER A 156 11.24 6.69 -16.68
CA SER A 156 11.17 5.61 -15.72
C SER A 156 9.70 5.19 -15.52
N ARG A 157 9.50 3.90 -15.32
CA ARG A 157 8.18 3.31 -15.15
C ARG A 157 7.78 3.31 -13.69
N LEU A 158 6.48 3.43 -13.43
CA LEU A 158 5.92 3.34 -12.10
C LEU A 158 4.91 2.20 -12.07
N ALA A 159 5.14 1.24 -11.19
CA ALA A 159 4.19 0.17 -10.93
C ALA A 159 3.02 0.75 -10.13
N ILE A 160 1.89 0.94 -10.79
CA ILE A 160 0.62 1.45 -10.21
C ILE A 160 -0.47 0.40 -10.41
N CYS A 161 -1.58 0.57 -9.74
CA CYS A 161 -2.79 -0.23 -9.94
C CYS A 161 -3.99 0.70 -10.08
N GLY A 162 -4.77 0.53 -11.15
CA GLY A 162 -6.04 1.25 -11.31
C GLY A 162 -7.05 0.82 -10.26
N VAL A 163 -7.83 1.76 -9.72
CA VAL A 163 -8.88 1.45 -8.71
C VAL A 163 -9.88 0.45 -9.28
N GLY A 164 -10.32 0.63 -10.54
CA GLY A 164 -11.22 -0.32 -11.20
C GLY A 164 -10.60 -1.72 -11.36
N THR A 165 -9.33 -1.80 -11.77
CA THR A 165 -8.58 -3.07 -11.87
C THR A 165 -8.47 -3.74 -10.51
N ALA A 166 -8.15 -2.98 -9.45
CA ALA A 166 -8.07 -3.51 -8.09
C ALA A 166 -9.43 -4.06 -7.62
N ALA A 167 -10.52 -3.29 -7.81
CA ALA A 167 -11.85 -3.70 -7.41
C ALA A 167 -12.31 -4.98 -8.12
N ALA A 168 -12.14 -5.04 -9.45
CA ALA A 168 -12.49 -6.22 -10.24
C ALA A 168 -11.68 -7.47 -9.82
N ALA A 169 -10.37 -7.32 -9.60
CA ALA A 169 -9.53 -8.41 -9.15
C ALA A 169 -9.91 -8.90 -7.75
N LEU A 170 -10.15 -7.98 -6.80
CA LEU A 170 -10.53 -8.35 -5.44
C LEU A 170 -11.89 -9.07 -5.41
N LEU A 171 -12.86 -8.61 -6.20
CA LEU A 171 -14.15 -9.29 -6.36
C LEU A 171 -13.95 -10.69 -6.93
N HIS A 172 -13.17 -10.84 -8.00
CA HIS A 172 -12.83 -12.14 -8.59
C HIS A 172 -12.19 -13.10 -7.57
N TYR A 173 -11.24 -12.61 -6.75
CA TYR A 173 -10.62 -13.39 -5.68
C TYR A 173 -11.61 -13.85 -4.60
N THR A 174 -12.62 -13.04 -4.34
CA THR A 174 -13.66 -13.39 -3.36
C THR A 174 -14.64 -14.42 -3.90
N GLU A 175 -15.06 -14.27 -5.16
CA GLU A 175 -16.05 -15.16 -5.80
C GLU A 175 -15.44 -16.49 -6.27
N HIS A 176 -14.16 -16.49 -6.67
CA HIS A 176 -13.47 -17.66 -7.22
C HIS A 176 -12.27 -18.07 -6.38
N PHE A 177 -12.41 -18.01 -5.06
CA PHE A 177 -11.32 -18.17 -4.09
C PHE A 177 -10.41 -19.36 -4.39
N ASP A 178 -10.99 -20.55 -4.63
CA ASP A 178 -10.23 -21.80 -4.81
C ASP A 178 -9.48 -21.85 -6.16
N ALA A 179 -9.95 -21.11 -7.16
CA ALA A 179 -9.34 -21.06 -8.49
C ALA A 179 -8.25 -19.99 -8.62
N THR A 180 -8.08 -19.12 -7.61
CA THR A 180 -7.12 -18.03 -7.67
C THR A 180 -5.76 -18.40 -7.08
N PRO A 181 -4.66 -17.82 -7.59
CA PRO A 181 -3.33 -18.03 -7.01
C PRO A 181 -3.24 -17.53 -5.54
N PRO A 182 -2.43 -18.19 -4.70
CA PRO A 182 -2.34 -17.83 -3.28
C PRO A 182 -1.74 -16.45 -3.04
N LEU A 183 -0.93 -15.94 -3.97
CA LEU A 183 -0.26 -14.65 -3.87
C LEU A 183 -0.11 -14.02 -5.25
N VAL A 184 -0.41 -12.72 -5.36
CA VAL A 184 -0.20 -11.93 -6.58
C VAL A 184 0.23 -10.51 -6.25
N ASN A 185 1.12 -9.95 -7.09
CA ASN A 185 1.43 -8.52 -7.12
C ASN A 185 0.59 -7.87 -8.22
N LEU A 186 -0.46 -7.14 -7.85
CA LEU A 186 -1.39 -6.53 -8.80
C LEU A 186 -0.93 -5.13 -9.18
N VAL A 187 -0.45 -5.00 -10.41
CA VAL A 187 0.01 -3.75 -11.02
C VAL A 187 -0.41 -3.69 -12.48
N GLU A 188 -0.50 -2.48 -13.03
CA GLU A 188 -0.78 -2.29 -14.46
C GLU A 188 0.33 -2.90 -15.32
N SER A 189 -0.06 -3.63 -16.37
CA SER A 189 0.85 -4.21 -17.34
C SER A 189 0.46 -3.79 -18.77
N PRO A 190 1.38 -3.16 -19.52
CA PRO A 190 2.74 -2.74 -19.14
C PRO A 190 2.73 -1.56 -18.15
N ALA A 191 3.73 -1.51 -17.26
CA ALA A 191 3.88 -0.39 -16.34
C ALA A 191 4.01 0.94 -17.09
N LEU A 192 3.28 1.96 -16.66
CA LEU A 192 3.23 3.26 -17.31
C LEU A 192 4.48 4.09 -17.04
N ALA A 193 4.97 4.82 -18.05
CA ALA A 193 6.03 5.78 -17.83
C ALA A 193 5.53 6.99 -17.02
N ARG A 194 6.39 7.55 -16.18
CA ARG A 194 6.03 8.72 -15.35
C ARG A 194 5.54 9.90 -16.18
N ARG A 195 6.14 10.13 -17.38
CA ARG A 195 5.68 11.18 -18.30
C ARG A 195 4.22 10.96 -18.75
N ASP A 196 3.80 9.71 -18.93
CA ASP A 196 2.44 9.41 -19.40
C ASP A 196 1.43 9.68 -18.28
N LEU A 197 1.80 9.36 -17.04
CA LEU A 197 1.00 9.71 -15.85
C LEU A 197 0.91 11.23 -15.65
N VAL A 198 2.02 11.96 -15.81
CA VAL A 198 2.01 13.43 -15.74
C VAL A 198 1.19 14.04 -16.88
N THR A 199 1.21 13.44 -18.07
CA THR A 199 0.39 13.89 -19.19
C THR A 199 -1.11 13.74 -18.88
N ARG A 200 -1.51 12.64 -18.26
CA ARG A 200 -2.89 12.43 -17.77
C ARG A 200 -3.25 13.47 -16.70
N LEU A 201 -2.36 13.73 -15.73
CA LEU A 201 -2.57 14.76 -14.72
C LEU A 201 -2.80 16.15 -15.36
N ARG A 202 -1.97 16.52 -16.33
CA ARG A 202 -2.12 17.81 -17.02
C ARG A 202 -3.42 17.92 -17.84
N ARG A 203 -3.95 16.81 -18.34
CA ARG A 203 -5.26 16.79 -18.99
C ARG A 203 -6.41 17.01 -18.00
N ALA A 204 -6.32 16.37 -16.82
CA ALA A 204 -7.30 16.53 -15.76
C ALA A 204 -7.18 17.89 -15.03
N ARG A 205 -5.97 18.44 -14.95
CA ARG A 205 -5.62 19.68 -14.23
C ARG A 205 -4.74 20.59 -15.09
N PRO A 206 -5.32 21.26 -16.10
CA PRO A 206 -4.57 22.15 -17.03
C PRO A 206 -3.94 23.36 -16.34
N ASP A 207 -4.43 23.73 -15.16
CA ASP A 207 -3.95 24.84 -14.33
C ASP A 207 -2.60 24.55 -13.66
N LEU A 208 -2.18 23.27 -13.59
CA LEU A 208 -0.93 22.88 -12.93
C LEU A 208 0.28 23.09 -13.83
N LYS A 209 1.26 23.80 -13.31
CA LYS A 209 2.61 23.81 -13.87
C LYS A 209 3.38 22.58 -13.38
N VAL A 210 4.17 21.94 -14.25
CA VAL A 210 4.94 20.74 -13.90
C VAL A 210 6.43 21.06 -13.91
N LEU A 211 7.09 20.75 -12.80
CA LEU A 211 8.54 20.79 -12.67
C LEU A 211 9.07 19.38 -12.42
N TRP A 212 9.99 18.92 -13.27
CA TRP A 212 10.65 17.63 -13.06
C TRP A 212 11.86 17.78 -12.14
N LEU A 213 11.89 16.94 -11.09
CA LEU A 213 12.98 16.87 -10.13
C LEU A 213 13.64 15.48 -10.21
N PRO A 214 14.77 15.33 -10.93
CA PRO A 214 15.50 14.08 -11.04
C PRO A 214 15.98 13.56 -9.68
N PHE A 215 16.03 12.26 -9.49
CA PHE A 215 16.45 11.64 -8.22
C PHE A 215 17.82 12.11 -7.70
N PRO A 216 18.87 12.30 -8.52
CA PRO A 216 20.14 12.83 -8.00
C PRO A 216 20.00 14.20 -7.36
N ILE A 217 19.21 15.11 -7.96
CA ILE A 217 18.95 16.44 -7.42
C ILE A 217 18.13 16.33 -6.11
N LEU A 218 17.11 15.49 -6.10
CA LEU A 218 16.31 15.25 -4.90
C LEU A 218 17.17 14.71 -3.74
N ARG A 219 18.11 13.81 -4.05
CA ARG A 219 19.07 13.29 -3.07
C ARG A 219 19.97 14.37 -2.51
N LEU A 220 20.51 15.22 -3.38
CA LEU A 220 21.37 16.35 -2.97
C LEU A 220 20.59 17.31 -2.06
N LEU A 221 19.39 17.72 -2.46
CA LEU A 221 18.53 18.58 -1.66
C LEU A 221 18.19 17.95 -0.29
N SER A 222 17.89 16.64 -0.26
CA SER A 222 17.61 15.91 0.98
C SER A 222 18.82 15.91 1.92
N LEU A 223 20.03 15.72 1.39
CA LEU A 223 21.27 15.77 2.18
C LEU A 223 21.53 17.17 2.72
N MET A 224 21.36 18.20 1.90
CA MET A 224 21.51 19.60 2.32
C MET A 224 20.50 19.97 3.42
N MET A 225 19.22 19.61 3.25
CA MET A 225 18.18 19.85 4.27
C MET A 225 18.47 19.11 5.57
N THR A 226 18.94 17.86 5.49
CA THR A 226 19.30 17.08 6.67
C THR A 226 20.49 17.70 7.40
N ALA A 227 21.51 18.19 6.67
CA ALA A 227 22.67 18.86 7.24
C ALA A 227 22.25 20.19 7.91
N LEU A 228 21.42 20.99 7.24
CA LEU A 228 20.91 22.25 7.77
C LEU A 228 20.03 22.01 9.01
N GLN A 229 19.17 21.00 8.99
CA GLN A 229 18.34 20.65 10.14
C GLN A 229 19.18 20.22 11.35
N LYS A 230 20.23 19.40 11.15
CA LYS A 230 21.15 19.01 12.22
C LYS A 230 21.88 20.23 12.82
N LEU A 231 22.20 21.23 11.98
CA LEU A 231 22.85 22.46 12.43
C LEU A 231 21.90 23.35 13.24
N LEU A 232 20.65 23.50 12.79
CA LEU A 232 19.68 24.42 13.39
C LEU A 232 18.83 23.79 14.52
N ARG A 233 18.61 22.46 14.48
CA ARG A 233 17.73 21.74 15.43
C ARG A 233 18.24 20.32 15.67
N PRO A 234 19.36 20.12 16.39
CA PRO A 234 20.01 18.81 16.56
C PRO A 234 19.15 17.76 17.27
N SER A 235 18.14 18.18 18.05
CA SER A 235 17.27 17.28 18.83
C SER A 235 16.08 16.70 18.05
N LYS A 236 15.83 17.12 16.79
CA LYS A 236 14.73 16.57 15.99
C LYS A 236 15.21 15.45 15.05
N PRO A 237 14.42 14.37 14.86
CA PRO A 237 14.77 13.30 13.92
C PRO A 237 14.95 13.88 12.51
N ALA A 238 15.98 13.42 11.80
CA ALA A 238 16.32 13.92 10.47
C ALA A 238 15.19 13.70 9.48
N LEU A 239 14.75 14.77 8.81
CA LEU A 239 13.81 14.70 7.69
C LEU A 239 14.50 14.03 6.49
N ASN A 240 14.26 12.75 6.32
CA ASN A 240 14.81 12.02 5.18
C ASN A 240 13.80 12.02 4.02
N LEU A 241 13.75 13.14 3.28
CA LEU A 241 12.89 13.27 2.09
C LEU A 241 13.18 12.19 1.06
N TYR A 242 14.42 11.75 0.94
CA TYR A 242 14.83 10.74 -0.02
C TYR A 242 14.30 9.33 0.32
N SER A 243 14.18 8.99 1.61
CA SER A 243 13.64 7.69 2.00
C SER A 243 12.16 7.54 1.68
N ALA A 244 11.41 8.65 1.71
CA ALA A 244 10.00 8.65 1.31
C ALA A 244 9.82 8.38 -0.21
N PHE A 245 10.87 8.55 -1.01
CA PHE A 245 10.84 8.44 -2.47
C PHE A 245 11.67 7.28 -3.03
N LYS A 246 12.53 6.66 -2.20
CA LYS A 246 13.47 5.60 -2.63
C LYS A 246 12.83 4.23 -2.81
N SER A 247 11.64 4.01 -2.29
CA SER A 247 10.96 2.70 -2.39
C SER A 247 10.26 2.57 -3.74
N GLU A 248 11.02 2.51 -4.83
CA GLU A 248 10.53 1.99 -6.11
C GLU A 248 10.73 0.48 -6.12
N PRO A 249 9.67 -0.29 -6.44
CA PRO A 249 9.83 -1.70 -6.77
C PRO A 249 10.54 -1.87 -8.11
#